data_24d76a4e636046acd9bc1e52f3dd7071
#
_entry.id   24d76a4e636046acd9bc1e52f3dd7071
#
_cell.length_a   1.000
_cell.length_b   1.000
_cell.length_c   1.000
_cell.angle_alpha   90.00
_cell.angle_beta   90.00
_cell.angle_gamma   90.00
#
_symmetry.space_group_name_H-M   'P 1'
#
loop_
_entity.id
_entity.type
_entity.pdbx_description
1 polymer ?
#
loop_
_entity_poly.entity_id
_entity_poly.type
_entity_poly.pdbx_seq_one_letter_code
_entity_poly.pdbx_strand_id
1 'polypeptide(L)'
;MKIEFTKMHGLGNDYIYVNTMKYPLTDPEEKSVAWSRPHTGIGSDGLVLIGDSDKADFSMRIFNADGSEAKMCGNASRCIGKYLYEYGLTTKTDILLDTLSGIKELHLQVKEGKVESVRVDMGIPADIHWVDLGDAYPFQKGVAVSMGNPHLVIFVDKMEEVALAEVGPVLERHPLFPDRVNVEFAQVLDKEKIRMRVWERGSGITQACGTGACATAVAAAFSGKCASHTTVCMDGGDPVSYTHLRA
;
A
#
# COMPACT_ATOMS: atom_id res chain seq x y z
N MET A 1 -13.32 4.81 -29.52
CA MET A 1 -11.88 5.13 -29.44
C MET A 1 -11.15 3.91 -28.92
N LYS A 2 -10.00 3.52 -29.48
CA LYS A 2 -9.17 2.42 -28.95
C LYS A 2 -8.25 3.00 -27.89
N ILE A 3 -8.25 2.45 -26.69
CA ILE A 3 -7.39 2.85 -25.58
C ILE A 3 -6.42 1.69 -25.31
N GLU A 4 -5.13 1.97 -25.30
CA GLU A 4 -4.11 1.02 -24.89
C GLU A 4 -3.93 1.10 -23.37
N PHE A 5 -3.78 -0.04 -22.76
CA PHE A 5 -3.51 -0.14 -21.32
C PHE A 5 -2.39 -1.14 -21.05
N THR A 6 -1.79 -1.02 -19.89
CA THR A 6 -0.85 -2.02 -19.38
C THR A 6 -1.42 -2.60 -18.10
N LYS A 7 -1.42 -3.91 -17.94
CA LYS A 7 -1.78 -4.56 -16.68
C LYS A 7 -0.52 -4.91 -15.90
N MET A 8 -0.38 -4.40 -14.69
CA MET A 8 0.77 -4.66 -13.81
C MET A 8 0.30 -4.91 -12.39
N HIS A 9 1.13 -5.58 -11.60
CA HIS A 9 0.88 -5.78 -10.19
C HIS A 9 2.11 -5.43 -9.32
N GLY A 10 1.85 -4.97 -8.10
CA GLY A 10 2.84 -4.87 -7.04
C GLY A 10 2.41 -5.78 -5.90
N LEU A 11 3.14 -6.87 -5.66
CA LEU A 11 2.86 -7.83 -4.59
C LEU A 11 1.44 -8.44 -4.66
N GLY A 12 1.00 -8.82 -5.86
CA GLY A 12 -0.33 -9.41 -6.09
C GLY A 12 -1.47 -8.40 -6.23
N ASN A 13 -1.31 -7.16 -5.80
CA ASN A 13 -2.29 -6.08 -5.99
C ASN A 13 -2.17 -5.53 -7.42
N ASP A 14 -3.13 -5.84 -8.28
CA ASP A 14 -3.06 -5.61 -9.72
C ASP A 14 -4.00 -4.51 -10.20
N TYR A 15 -3.51 -3.69 -11.14
CA TYR A 15 -4.26 -2.58 -11.71
C TYR A 15 -4.12 -2.52 -13.23
N ILE A 16 -5.11 -1.89 -13.84
CA ILE A 16 -5.10 -1.46 -15.24
C ILE A 16 -4.49 -0.05 -15.29
N TYR A 17 -3.36 0.13 -15.99
CA TYR A 17 -2.68 1.41 -16.13
C TYR A 17 -2.98 2.04 -17.47
N VAL A 18 -3.43 3.30 -17.47
CA VAL A 18 -3.69 4.09 -18.68
C VAL A 18 -2.85 5.36 -18.64
N ASN A 19 -2.11 5.60 -19.71
CA ASN A 19 -1.40 6.85 -19.93
C ASN A 19 -2.39 7.88 -20.49
N THR A 20 -2.85 8.82 -19.66
CA THR A 20 -3.84 9.83 -20.03
C THR A 20 -3.27 10.98 -20.86
N MET A 21 -1.95 11.14 -20.90
CA MET A 21 -1.28 12.06 -21.82
C MET A 21 -1.49 11.62 -23.29
N LYS A 22 -1.56 10.30 -23.51
CA LYS A 22 -1.79 9.71 -24.83
C LYS A 22 -3.28 9.37 -25.07
N TYR A 23 -3.97 8.91 -24.04
CA TYR A 23 -5.38 8.46 -24.09
C TYR A 23 -6.21 9.20 -23.05
N PRO A 24 -6.68 10.43 -23.31
CA PRO A 24 -7.56 11.14 -22.39
C PRO A 24 -8.78 10.28 -22.04
N LEU A 25 -9.05 10.14 -20.74
CA LEU A 25 -10.09 9.28 -20.23
C LEU A 25 -11.13 10.10 -19.46
N THR A 26 -12.39 10.00 -19.86
CA THR A 26 -13.54 10.52 -19.11
C THR A 26 -14.14 9.43 -18.24
N ASP A 27 -14.85 9.80 -17.18
CA ASP A 27 -15.64 8.90 -16.31
C ASP A 27 -14.80 7.71 -15.80
N PRO A 28 -13.62 7.97 -15.17
CA PRO A 28 -12.71 6.90 -14.76
C PRO A 28 -13.32 6.00 -13.68
N GLU A 29 -14.23 6.50 -12.86
CA GLU A 29 -14.97 5.76 -11.83
C GLU A 29 -15.79 4.63 -12.47
N GLU A 30 -16.60 4.96 -13.46
CA GLU A 30 -17.45 3.98 -14.17
C GLU A 30 -16.60 2.97 -14.95
N LYS A 31 -15.52 3.45 -15.57
CA LYS A 31 -14.59 2.59 -16.30
C LYS A 31 -13.83 1.65 -15.37
N SER A 32 -13.45 2.12 -14.17
CA SER A 32 -12.85 1.25 -13.18
C SER A 32 -13.79 0.11 -12.82
N VAL A 33 -15.04 0.40 -12.52
CA VAL A 33 -16.05 -0.63 -12.22
C VAL A 33 -16.23 -1.61 -13.38
N ALA A 34 -16.35 -1.10 -14.61
CA ALA A 34 -16.61 -1.96 -15.77
C ALA A 34 -15.40 -2.83 -16.15
N TRP A 35 -14.20 -2.24 -16.15
CA TRP A 35 -12.98 -2.92 -16.60
C TRP A 35 -12.41 -3.87 -15.53
N SER A 36 -12.61 -3.57 -14.25
CA SER A 36 -12.12 -4.42 -13.16
C SER A 36 -12.94 -5.71 -12.97
N ARG A 37 -14.11 -5.82 -13.57
CA ARG A 37 -14.95 -7.02 -13.43
C ARG A 37 -14.20 -8.28 -13.88
N PRO A 38 -14.13 -9.33 -13.03
CA PRO A 38 -13.64 -10.64 -13.45
C PRO A 38 -14.54 -11.19 -14.57
N HIS A 39 -13.97 -11.93 -15.49
CA HIS A 39 -14.62 -12.67 -16.59
C HIS A 39 -15.32 -11.81 -17.67
N THR A 40 -15.86 -10.63 -17.34
CA THR A 40 -16.62 -9.79 -18.29
C THR A 40 -15.91 -8.47 -18.59
N GLY A 41 -14.92 -8.08 -17.82
CA GLY A 41 -13.99 -6.99 -18.05
C GLY A 41 -12.56 -7.49 -18.28
N ILE A 42 -11.59 -6.64 -17.98
CA ILE A 42 -10.16 -7.00 -17.98
C ILE A 42 -9.82 -7.80 -16.71
N GLY A 43 -10.50 -7.50 -15.60
CA GLY A 43 -10.27 -8.07 -14.28
C GLY A 43 -9.06 -7.45 -13.59
N SER A 44 -9.26 -6.76 -12.46
CA SER A 44 -8.20 -6.13 -11.67
C SER A 44 -8.75 -5.62 -10.34
N ASP A 45 -7.87 -5.14 -9.46
CA ASP A 45 -8.24 -4.44 -8.23
C ASP A 45 -8.68 -2.99 -8.51
N GLY A 46 -8.46 -2.48 -9.73
CA GLY A 46 -8.88 -1.15 -10.14
C GLY A 46 -8.14 -0.58 -11.35
N LEU A 47 -8.25 0.74 -11.50
CA LEU A 47 -7.73 1.54 -12.61
C LEU A 47 -6.76 2.59 -12.09
N VAL A 48 -5.60 2.72 -12.72
CA VAL A 48 -4.61 3.76 -12.45
C VAL A 48 -4.43 4.63 -13.69
N LEU A 49 -4.54 5.93 -13.51
CA LEU A 49 -4.28 6.93 -14.54
C LEU A 49 -2.92 7.57 -14.28
N ILE A 50 -2.09 7.60 -15.33
CA ILE A 50 -0.79 8.27 -15.34
C ILE A 50 -0.94 9.50 -16.19
N GLY A 51 -0.69 10.68 -15.65
CA GLY A 51 -0.86 11.95 -16.35
C GLY A 51 0.27 12.94 -16.10
N ASP A 52 0.15 14.10 -16.73
CA ASP A 52 1.01 15.25 -16.46
C ASP A 52 0.71 15.84 -15.07
N SER A 53 1.65 16.60 -14.52
CA SER A 53 1.49 17.38 -13.29
C SER A 53 2.16 18.75 -13.43
N ASP A 54 1.51 19.78 -12.88
CA ASP A 54 2.09 21.12 -12.74
C ASP A 54 3.02 21.24 -11.51
N LYS A 55 3.07 20.20 -10.65
CA LYS A 55 3.77 20.23 -9.36
C LYS A 55 4.88 19.19 -9.24
N ALA A 56 4.86 18.18 -10.10
CA ALA A 56 5.77 17.04 -10.07
C ALA A 56 6.13 16.59 -11.49
N ASP A 57 6.92 15.54 -11.63
CA ASP A 57 7.27 15.01 -12.96
C ASP A 57 6.06 14.38 -13.66
N PHE A 58 5.20 13.69 -12.87
CA PHE A 58 3.98 13.02 -13.34
C PHE A 58 2.92 13.02 -12.25
N SER A 59 1.68 12.69 -12.62
CA SER A 59 0.57 12.52 -11.68
C SER A 59 0.01 11.10 -11.69
N MET A 60 -0.59 10.72 -10.57
CA MET A 60 -1.34 9.49 -10.39
C MET A 60 -2.73 9.77 -9.87
N ARG A 61 -3.74 9.22 -10.55
CA ARG A 61 -5.08 9.00 -9.98
C ARG A 61 -5.35 7.50 -9.94
N ILE A 62 -6.00 7.03 -8.89
CA ILE A 62 -6.27 5.60 -8.69
C ILE A 62 -7.71 5.38 -8.25
N PHE A 63 -8.39 4.47 -8.93
CA PHE A 63 -9.78 4.10 -8.70
C PHE A 63 -9.85 2.62 -8.38
N ASN A 64 -10.47 2.27 -7.26
CA ASN A 64 -10.72 0.89 -6.87
C ASN A 64 -11.73 0.23 -7.82
N ALA A 65 -11.85 -1.10 -7.74
CA ALA A 65 -12.80 -1.86 -8.56
C ALA A 65 -14.28 -1.48 -8.32
N ASP A 66 -14.62 -0.83 -7.20
CA ASP A 66 -15.94 -0.28 -6.89
C ASP A 66 -16.17 1.14 -7.43
N GLY A 67 -15.14 1.73 -8.08
CA GLY A 67 -15.17 3.09 -8.62
C GLY A 67 -14.74 4.18 -7.63
N SER A 68 -14.54 3.87 -6.37
CA SER A 68 -14.07 4.85 -5.38
C SER A 68 -12.62 5.28 -5.68
N GLU A 69 -12.34 6.58 -5.56
CA GLU A 69 -10.99 7.11 -5.74
C GLU A 69 -10.17 7.00 -4.45
N ALA A 70 -9.03 6.34 -4.52
CA ALA A 70 -8.08 6.26 -3.42
C ALA A 70 -7.03 7.38 -3.52
N LYS A 71 -6.58 7.86 -2.36
CA LYS A 71 -5.63 8.97 -2.30
C LYS A 71 -4.23 8.60 -2.82
N MET A 72 -3.81 7.35 -2.61
CA MET A 72 -2.49 6.84 -2.98
C MET A 72 -2.44 5.32 -2.80
N CYS A 73 -1.58 4.65 -3.56
CA CYS A 73 -1.24 3.23 -3.38
C CYS A 73 0.26 3.03 -3.65
N GLY A 74 1.01 2.57 -2.64
CA GLY A 74 2.44 2.32 -2.78
C GLY A 74 2.78 1.24 -3.81
N ASN A 75 1.93 0.22 -3.96
CA ASN A 75 2.09 -0.82 -4.98
C ASN A 75 1.96 -0.22 -6.38
N ALA A 76 0.91 0.57 -6.62
CA ALA A 76 0.68 1.26 -7.89
C ALA A 76 1.80 2.25 -8.21
N SER A 77 2.29 3.01 -7.22
CA SER A 77 3.40 3.96 -7.40
C SER A 77 4.68 3.27 -7.89
N ARG A 78 5.02 2.08 -7.35
CA ARG A 78 6.17 1.30 -7.84
C ARG A 78 5.98 0.87 -9.31
N CYS A 79 4.79 0.41 -9.67
CA CYS A 79 4.47 0.06 -11.04
C CYS A 79 4.57 1.27 -11.98
N ILE A 80 4.10 2.46 -11.55
CA ILE A 80 4.24 3.71 -12.32
C ILE A 80 5.71 4.03 -12.57
N GLY A 81 6.56 4.00 -11.53
CA GLY A 81 7.99 4.26 -11.71
C GLY A 81 8.62 3.35 -12.77
N LYS A 82 8.34 2.05 -12.70
CA LYS A 82 8.78 1.08 -13.71
C LYS A 82 8.21 1.40 -15.10
N TYR A 83 6.92 1.69 -15.19
CA TYR A 83 6.25 2.03 -16.45
C TYR A 83 6.88 3.26 -17.11
N LEU A 84 7.03 4.36 -16.37
CA LEU A 84 7.57 5.62 -16.89
C LEU A 84 8.96 5.45 -17.49
N TYR A 85 9.83 4.70 -16.81
CA TYR A 85 11.20 4.47 -17.26
C TYR A 85 11.25 3.50 -18.45
N GLU A 86 10.62 2.33 -18.35
CA GLU A 86 10.73 1.29 -19.38
C GLU A 86 9.95 1.60 -20.67
N TYR A 87 8.91 2.46 -20.60
CA TYR A 87 8.21 2.97 -21.79
C TYR A 87 8.85 4.26 -22.36
N GLY A 88 9.98 4.70 -21.80
CA GLY A 88 10.74 5.83 -22.32
C GLY A 88 10.08 7.19 -22.11
N LEU A 89 9.16 7.31 -21.15
CA LEU A 89 8.54 8.60 -20.80
C LEU A 89 9.47 9.48 -19.97
N THR A 90 10.45 8.88 -19.32
CA THR A 90 11.54 9.58 -18.61
C THR A 90 12.82 8.73 -18.60
N THR A 91 13.96 9.41 -18.44
CA THR A 91 15.25 8.78 -18.16
C THR A 91 15.70 8.97 -16.71
N LYS A 92 14.89 9.69 -15.91
CA LYS A 92 15.18 9.92 -14.49
C LYS A 92 15.01 8.62 -13.70
N THR A 93 15.89 8.42 -12.71
CA THR A 93 15.79 7.35 -11.70
C THR A 93 15.17 7.84 -10.41
N ASP A 94 15.12 9.15 -10.21
CA ASP A 94 14.43 9.82 -9.11
C ASP A 94 13.27 10.61 -9.72
N ILE A 95 12.04 10.20 -9.40
CA ILE A 95 10.81 10.70 -10.00
C ILE A 95 9.91 11.25 -8.90
N LEU A 96 9.40 12.46 -9.11
CA LEU A 96 8.35 13.05 -8.28
C LEU A 96 6.99 12.67 -8.86
N LEU A 97 6.13 12.07 -8.05
CA LEU A 97 4.79 11.63 -8.43
C LEU A 97 3.73 12.40 -7.62
N ASP A 98 2.92 13.22 -8.29
CA ASP A 98 1.80 13.92 -7.67
C ASP A 98 0.63 12.97 -7.41
N THR A 99 0.17 12.92 -6.17
CA THR A 99 -0.95 12.07 -5.72
C THR A 99 -1.91 12.88 -4.86
N LEU A 100 -3.12 12.39 -4.63
CA LEU A 100 -4.06 13.03 -3.71
C LEU A 100 -3.60 13.06 -2.24
N SER A 101 -2.55 12.29 -1.89
CA SER A 101 -1.90 12.35 -0.57
C SER A 101 -0.58 13.11 -0.59
N GLY A 102 -0.38 14.00 -1.57
CA GLY A 102 0.82 14.80 -1.76
C GLY A 102 1.83 14.16 -2.71
N ILE A 103 2.94 14.87 -2.94
CA ILE A 103 4.02 14.42 -3.81
C ILE A 103 4.75 13.25 -3.15
N LYS A 104 5.01 12.19 -3.91
CA LYS A 104 5.78 11.02 -3.50
C LYS A 104 7.06 10.93 -4.30
N GLU A 105 8.16 10.61 -3.63
CA GLU A 105 9.44 10.38 -4.28
C GLU A 105 9.61 8.90 -4.59
N LEU A 106 9.88 8.60 -5.85
CA LEU A 106 10.17 7.26 -6.35
C LEU A 106 11.65 7.18 -6.70
N HIS A 107 12.36 6.20 -6.14
CA HIS A 107 13.77 5.94 -6.47
C HIS A 107 13.89 4.58 -7.16
N LEU A 108 14.28 4.60 -8.42
CA LEU A 108 14.38 3.43 -9.29
C LEU A 108 15.80 2.84 -9.23
N GLN A 109 15.90 1.54 -9.00
CA GLN A 109 17.13 0.80 -9.24
C GLN A 109 17.07 0.20 -10.64
N VAL A 110 17.95 0.69 -11.50
CA VAL A 110 18.00 0.30 -12.90
C VAL A 110 19.27 -0.50 -13.18
N LYS A 111 19.10 -1.63 -13.84
CA LYS A 111 20.21 -2.45 -14.33
C LYS A 111 19.93 -2.86 -15.77
N GLU A 112 20.92 -2.66 -16.65
CA GLU A 112 20.82 -3.01 -18.08
C GLU A 112 19.57 -2.44 -18.77
N GLY A 113 19.17 -1.20 -18.40
CA GLY A 113 17.99 -0.52 -18.94
C GLY A 113 16.64 -1.03 -18.42
N LYS A 114 16.63 -1.91 -17.43
CA LYS A 114 15.41 -2.44 -16.78
C LYS A 114 15.34 -2.03 -15.33
N VAL A 115 14.14 -1.75 -14.86
CA VAL A 115 13.88 -1.42 -13.46
C VAL A 115 13.74 -2.73 -12.66
N GLU A 116 14.72 -2.99 -11.79
CA GLU A 116 14.73 -4.15 -10.89
C GLU A 116 13.86 -3.93 -9.65
N SER A 117 13.93 -2.72 -9.08
CA SER A 117 13.13 -2.34 -7.91
C SER A 117 12.81 -0.85 -7.89
N VAL A 118 11.77 -0.49 -7.15
CA VAL A 118 11.36 0.90 -6.91
C VAL A 118 11.12 1.10 -5.43
N ARG A 119 11.84 2.04 -4.82
CA ARG A 119 11.59 2.54 -3.47
C ARG A 119 10.65 3.74 -3.56
N VAL A 120 9.64 3.75 -2.69
CA VAL A 120 8.68 4.87 -2.55
C VAL A 120 8.87 5.50 -1.18
N ASP A 121 9.02 6.83 -1.13
CA ASP A 121 8.93 7.56 0.13
C ASP A 121 7.45 7.62 0.55
N MET A 122 7.11 6.90 1.61
CA MET A 122 5.76 6.83 2.14
C MET A 122 5.40 7.99 3.08
N GLY A 123 6.36 8.86 3.37
CA GLY A 123 6.22 9.99 4.29
C GLY A 123 6.57 9.64 5.74
N ILE A 124 6.25 10.56 6.64
CA ILE A 124 6.60 10.47 8.06
C ILE A 124 5.43 9.81 8.81
N PRO A 125 5.68 8.73 9.57
CA PRO A 125 4.67 8.15 10.43
C PRO A 125 4.31 9.11 11.57
N ALA A 126 3.04 9.09 11.97
CA ALA A 126 2.48 9.92 13.04
C ALA A 126 1.67 9.08 14.02
N ASP A 127 1.29 9.68 15.16
CA ASP A 127 0.40 9.09 16.17
C ASP A 127 0.84 7.68 16.62
N ILE A 128 2.14 7.51 16.86
CA ILE A 128 2.72 6.21 17.25
C ILE A 128 2.60 6.05 18.77
N HIS A 129 1.73 5.15 19.21
CA HIS A 129 1.55 4.87 20.63
C HIS A 129 0.93 3.50 20.90
N TRP A 130 1.14 2.97 22.10
CA TRP A 130 0.44 1.78 22.55
C TRP A 130 -1.03 2.09 22.82
N VAL A 131 -1.90 1.17 22.42
CA VAL A 131 -3.34 1.20 22.71
C VAL A 131 -3.75 -0.04 23.49
N ASP A 132 -4.62 0.16 24.48
CA ASP A 132 -5.29 -0.89 25.24
C ASP A 132 -6.64 -1.16 24.55
N LEU A 133 -6.83 -2.38 24.08
CA LEU A 133 -8.05 -2.80 23.38
C LEU A 133 -9.13 -3.33 24.34
N GLY A 134 -8.77 -3.50 25.62
CA GLY A 134 -9.68 -4.02 26.67
C GLY A 134 -9.92 -5.54 26.61
N ASP A 135 -10.45 -6.07 27.69
CA ASP A 135 -10.62 -7.52 27.90
C ASP A 135 -11.74 -8.15 27.05
N ALA A 136 -12.57 -7.32 26.41
CA ALA A 136 -13.65 -7.79 25.53
C ALA A 136 -13.15 -8.29 24.15
N TYR A 137 -11.88 -8.05 23.84
CA TYR A 137 -11.26 -8.42 22.56
C TYR A 137 -10.25 -9.55 22.73
N PRO A 138 -10.04 -10.38 21.69
CA PRO A 138 -9.09 -11.50 21.77
C PRO A 138 -7.63 -11.05 21.92
N PHE A 139 -7.35 -9.77 21.67
CA PHE A 139 -6.03 -9.15 21.82
C PHE A 139 -6.16 -7.92 22.71
N GLN A 140 -5.41 -7.86 23.80
CA GLN A 140 -5.55 -6.79 24.80
C GLN A 140 -4.85 -5.49 24.42
N LYS A 141 -3.81 -5.52 23.57
CA LYS A 141 -3.05 -4.34 23.18
C LYS A 141 -2.47 -4.42 21.79
N GLY A 142 -2.29 -3.24 21.20
CA GLY A 142 -1.61 -3.05 19.92
C GLY A 142 -0.84 -1.74 19.88
N VAL A 143 -0.24 -1.44 18.77
CA VAL A 143 0.40 -0.15 18.49
C VAL A 143 -0.41 0.55 17.41
N ALA A 144 -0.92 1.73 17.70
CA ALA A 144 -1.50 2.62 16.71
C ALA A 144 -0.39 3.34 15.94
N VAL A 145 -0.55 3.45 14.62
CA VAL A 145 0.38 4.16 13.74
C VAL A 145 -0.44 4.82 12.63
N SER A 146 -0.16 6.08 12.33
CA SER A 146 -0.71 6.75 11.15
C SER A 146 0.37 6.83 10.05
N MET A 147 0.04 6.30 8.87
CA MET A 147 0.80 6.48 7.62
C MET A 147 0.07 7.43 6.66
N GLY A 148 -0.73 8.37 7.22
CA GLY A 148 -1.72 9.18 6.49
C GLY A 148 -3.10 8.52 6.47
N ASN A 149 -3.18 7.26 6.86
CA ASN A 149 -4.36 6.48 7.20
C ASN A 149 -4.08 5.69 8.48
N PRO A 150 -5.11 5.34 9.29
CA PRO A 150 -4.91 4.70 10.57
C PRO A 150 -4.60 3.21 10.44
N HIS A 151 -3.63 2.74 11.23
CA HIS A 151 -3.21 1.36 11.37
C HIS A 151 -3.17 0.93 12.83
N LEU A 152 -3.58 -0.30 13.11
CA LEU A 152 -3.45 -0.98 14.40
C LEU A 152 -2.60 -2.23 14.19
N VAL A 153 -1.39 -2.23 14.74
CA VAL A 153 -0.46 -3.35 14.66
C VAL A 153 -0.53 -4.17 15.94
N ILE A 154 -0.87 -5.45 15.81
CA ILE A 154 -0.96 -6.41 16.92
C ILE A 154 0.14 -7.46 16.75
N PHE A 155 1.04 -7.57 17.74
CA PHE A 155 2.07 -8.58 17.74
C PHE A 155 1.54 -9.91 18.24
N VAL A 156 1.82 -10.96 17.49
CA VAL A 156 1.41 -12.35 17.79
C VAL A 156 2.62 -13.28 17.77
N ASP A 157 2.55 -14.37 18.53
CA ASP A 157 3.62 -15.36 18.56
C ASP A 157 3.55 -16.30 17.34
N LYS A 158 2.34 -16.59 16.86
CA LYS A 158 2.10 -17.48 15.73
C LYS A 158 1.01 -16.94 14.83
N MET A 159 1.35 -16.66 13.57
CA MET A 159 0.44 -16.09 12.59
C MET A 159 -0.69 -17.06 12.20
N GLU A 160 -0.42 -18.35 12.19
CA GLU A 160 -1.37 -19.40 11.84
C GLU A 160 -2.51 -19.57 12.84
N GLU A 161 -2.33 -19.09 14.08
CA GLU A 161 -3.36 -19.13 15.12
C GLU A 161 -4.33 -17.94 15.04
N VAL A 162 -4.09 -16.96 14.13
CA VAL A 162 -4.93 -15.79 13.97
C VAL A 162 -6.09 -16.08 13.02
N ALA A 163 -7.31 -16.15 13.54
CA ALA A 163 -8.54 -16.23 12.74
C ALA A 163 -8.89 -14.86 12.12
N LEU A 164 -8.08 -14.39 11.17
CA LEU A 164 -8.11 -13.02 10.63
C LEU A 164 -9.50 -12.62 10.12
N ALA A 165 -10.22 -13.54 9.47
CA ALA A 165 -11.58 -13.29 8.97
C ALA A 165 -12.63 -13.06 10.07
N GLU A 166 -12.36 -13.51 11.30
CA GLU A 166 -13.24 -13.35 12.44
C GLU A 166 -12.89 -12.10 13.26
N VAL A 167 -11.59 -11.93 13.56
CA VAL A 167 -11.14 -10.85 14.44
C VAL A 167 -10.94 -9.52 13.72
N GLY A 168 -10.60 -9.55 12.42
CA GLY A 168 -10.36 -8.37 11.60
C GLY A 168 -11.53 -7.41 11.54
N PRO A 169 -12.75 -7.85 11.18
CA PRO A 169 -13.94 -6.99 11.13
C PRO A 169 -14.32 -6.36 12.48
N VAL A 170 -14.02 -7.05 13.58
CA VAL A 170 -14.32 -6.57 14.94
C VAL A 170 -13.35 -5.46 15.31
N LEU A 171 -12.06 -5.68 15.08
CA LEU A 171 -11.01 -4.71 15.38
C LEU A 171 -11.01 -3.51 14.44
N GLU A 172 -11.36 -3.69 13.15
CA GLU A 172 -11.56 -2.59 12.19
C GLU A 172 -12.48 -1.50 12.75
N ARG A 173 -13.51 -1.90 13.52
CA ARG A 173 -14.56 -1.04 14.08
C ARG A 173 -14.38 -0.77 15.56
N HIS A 174 -13.20 -0.99 16.10
CA HIS A 174 -12.93 -0.75 17.51
C HIS A 174 -13.22 0.72 17.89
N PRO A 175 -13.88 1.00 19.04
CA PRO A 175 -14.29 2.36 19.43
C PRO A 175 -13.17 3.39 19.52
N LEU A 176 -11.93 2.96 19.74
CA LEU A 176 -10.75 3.84 19.70
C LEU A 176 -10.47 4.43 18.32
N PHE A 177 -11.05 3.86 17.26
CA PHE A 177 -10.84 4.27 15.87
C PHE A 177 -12.19 4.64 15.21
N PRO A 178 -12.73 5.86 15.45
CA PRO A 178 -14.05 6.25 14.95
C PRO A 178 -14.15 6.23 13.42
N ASP A 179 -13.03 6.46 12.71
CA ASP A 179 -12.95 6.40 11.24
C ASP A 179 -12.58 5.00 10.73
N ARG A 180 -12.66 3.98 11.61
CA ARG A 180 -12.16 2.62 11.39
C ARG A 180 -10.63 2.58 11.19
N VAL A 181 -10.06 1.38 11.17
CA VAL A 181 -8.61 1.15 11.15
C VAL A 181 -8.25 -0.05 10.28
N ASN A 182 -7.09 -0.01 9.62
CA ASN A 182 -6.45 -1.20 9.07
C ASN A 182 -5.83 -1.98 10.22
N VAL A 183 -5.98 -3.29 10.24
CA VAL A 183 -5.50 -4.14 11.33
C VAL A 183 -4.43 -5.08 10.81
N GLU A 184 -3.22 -4.91 11.28
CA GLU A 184 -2.08 -5.72 10.95
C GLU A 184 -1.74 -6.68 12.10
N PHE A 185 -1.67 -7.97 11.79
CA PHE A 185 -1.12 -8.97 12.70
C PHE A 185 0.34 -9.22 12.30
N ALA A 186 1.24 -9.12 13.27
CA ALA A 186 2.68 -9.14 13.04
C ALA A 186 3.36 -10.18 13.93
N GLN A 187 3.99 -11.18 13.32
CA GLN A 187 4.85 -12.15 13.97
C GLN A 187 6.31 -11.80 13.69
N VAL A 188 7.07 -11.48 14.73
CA VAL A 188 8.50 -11.22 14.62
C VAL A 188 9.23 -12.54 14.42
N LEU A 189 9.88 -12.69 13.27
CA LEU A 189 10.68 -13.88 12.95
C LEU A 189 12.14 -13.74 13.43
N ASP A 190 12.70 -12.54 13.24
CA ASP A 190 13.99 -12.14 13.74
C ASP A 190 14.12 -10.61 13.82
N LYS A 191 15.33 -10.07 14.04
CA LYS A 191 15.56 -8.62 14.19
C LYS A 191 15.37 -7.81 12.90
N GLU A 192 15.33 -8.46 11.75
CA GLU A 192 15.21 -7.83 10.43
C GLU A 192 14.05 -8.41 9.61
N LYS A 193 13.22 -9.29 10.22
CA LYS A 193 12.18 -9.99 9.47
C LYS A 193 10.90 -10.17 10.29
N ILE A 194 9.77 -9.77 9.69
CA ILE A 194 8.43 -9.85 10.28
C ILE A 194 7.50 -10.53 9.28
N ARG A 195 6.74 -11.52 9.72
CA ARG A 195 5.58 -12.04 8.98
C ARG A 195 4.37 -11.17 9.31
N MET A 196 3.65 -10.68 8.30
CA MET A 196 2.46 -9.84 8.47
C MET A 196 1.29 -10.38 7.66
N ARG A 197 0.08 -10.30 8.24
CA ARG A 197 -1.19 -10.41 7.53
C ARG A 197 -2.06 -9.23 7.93
N VAL A 198 -2.93 -8.79 7.03
CA VAL A 198 -3.71 -7.57 7.19
C VAL A 198 -5.19 -7.79 6.91
N TRP A 199 -6.01 -7.13 7.70
CA TRP A 199 -7.39 -6.82 7.40
C TRP A 199 -7.48 -5.33 7.04
N GLU A 200 -7.62 -5.02 5.75
CA GLU A 200 -7.71 -3.64 5.30
C GLU A 200 -9.11 -3.08 5.52
N ARG A 201 -9.16 -1.85 5.98
CA ARG A 201 -10.38 -1.08 6.21
C ARG A 201 -11.22 -1.01 4.94
N GLY A 202 -12.41 -1.62 5.00
CA GLY A 202 -13.37 -1.65 3.88
C GLY A 202 -13.09 -2.68 2.79
N SER A 203 -11.91 -3.32 2.79
CA SER A 203 -11.52 -4.31 1.76
C SER A 203 -11.37 -5.72 2.29
N GLY A 204 -11.19 -5.87 3.62
CA GLY A 204 -11.02 -7.17 4.25
C GLY A 204 -9.60 -7.73 4.10
N ILE A 205 -9.47 -9.05 3.96
CA ILE A 205 -8.17 -9.69 3.81
C ILE A 205 -7.61 -9.38 2.43
N THR A 206 -6.42 -8.78 2.40
CA THR A 206 -5.66 -8.53 1.17
C THR A 206 -4.30 -9.19 1.23
N GLN A 207 -3.70 -9.43 0.06
CA GLN A 207 -2.40 -10.11 -0.01
C GLN A 207 -1.22 -9.20 0.31
N ALA A 208 -1.39 -7.88 0.15
CA ALA A 208 -0.34 -6.90 0.40
C ALA A 208 -0.91 -5.50 0.62
N CYS A 209 -0.49 -4.87 1.72
CA CYS A 209 -0.79 -3.47 2.06
C CYS A 209 0.51 -2.70 2.28
N GLY A 210 0.81 -1.74 1.40
CA GLY A 210 2.05 -0.96 1.46
C GLY A 210 2.16 -0.10 2.71
N THR A 211 1.09 0.63 3.07
CA THR A 211 1.04 1.44 4.30
C THR A 211 1.04 0.56 5.54
N GLY A 212 0.36 -0.60 5.49
CA GLY A 212 0.36 -1.58 6.58
C GLY A 212 1.75 -2.18 6.83
N ALA A 213 2.52 -2.46 5.77
CA ALA A 213 3.91 -2.91 5.90
C ALA A 213 4.78 -1.83 6.57
N CYS A 214 4.62 -0.56 6.18
CA CYS A 214 5.31 0.55 6.82
C CYS A 214 4.91 0.71 8.29
N ALA A 215 3.61 0.69 8.59
CA ALA A 215 3.10 0.77 9.96
C ALA A 215 3.61 -0.37 10.84
N THR A 216 3.67 -1.59 10.29
CA THR A 216 4.21 -2.78 11.00
C THR A 216 5.69 -2.61 11.32
N ALA A 217 6.51 -2.16 10.36
CA ALA A 217 7.93 -1.89 10.58
C ALA A 217 8.14 -0.78 11.62
N VAL A 218 7.34 0.30 11.54
CA VAL A 218 7.37 1.42 12.51
C VAL A 218 7.01 0.91 13.91
N ALA A 219 5.90 0.17 14.05
CA ALA A 219 5.47 -0.39 15.34
C ALA A 219 6.52 -1.33 15.93
N ALA A 220 7.16 -2.14 15.11
CA ALA A 220 8.20 -3.07 15.55
C ALA A 220 9.47 -2.34 16.03
N ALA A 221 9.91 -1.31 15.31
CA ALA A 221 11.04 -0.47 15.71
C ALA A 221 10.71 0.32 17.00
N PHE A 222 9.53 0.94 17.08
CA PHE A 222 9.03 1.64 18.26
C PHE A 222 9.01 0.73 19.51
N SER A 223 8.61 -0.52 19.33
CA SER A 223 8.51 -1.51 20.41
C SER A 223 9.85 -2.19 20.71
N GLY A 224 10.94 -1.83 20.04
CA GLY A 224 12.26 -2.47 20.21
C GLY A 224 12.33 -3.94 19.76
N LYS A 225 11.35 -4.38 18.98
CA LYS A 225 11.23 -5.77 18.51
C LYS A 225 12.11 -6.04 17.29
N CYS A 226 12.21 -5.07 16.37
CA CYS A 226 13.04 -5.16 15.17
C CYS A 226 13.92 -3.93 14.97
N ALA A 227 14.87 -4.06 14.04
CA ALA A 227 15.72 -2.96 13.59
C ALA A 227 14.91 -1.95 12.74
N SER A 228 15.50 -0.79 12.47
CA SER A 228 14.90 0.22 11.57
C SER A 228 14.88 -0.19 10.09
N HIS A 229 15.61 -1.23 9.74
CA HIS A 229 15.61 -1.88 8.42
C HIS A 229 15.01 -3.26 8.60
N THR A 230 13.84 -3.48 8.02
CA THR A 230 13.05 -4.71 8.27
C THR A 230 12.34 -5.16 7.00
N THR A 231 12.45 -6.45 6.69
CA THR A 231 11.65 -7.12 5.67
C THR A 231 10.31 -7.51 6.25
N VAL A 232 9.22 -7.10 5.61
CA VAL A 232 7.85 -7.44 6.01
C VAL A 232 7.30 -8.48 5.05
N CYS A 233 7.25 -9.75 5.48
CA CYS A 233 6.77 -10.86 4.67
C CYS A 233 5.25 -10.90 4.69
N MET A 234 4.62 -10.67 3.54
CA MET A 234 3.17 -10.74 3.33
C MET A 234 2.81 -11.90 2.40
N ASP A 235 1.52 -12.19 2.26
CA ASP A 235 1.04 -13.26 1.35
C ASP A 235 1.38 -12.95 -0.11
N GLY A 236 1.40 -11.66 -0.51
CA GLY A 236 1.71 -11.22 -1.88
C GLY A 236 3.19 -10.94 -2.15
N GLY A 237 4.08 -10.97 -1.15
CA GLY A 237 5.52 -10.76 -1.30
C GLY A 237 6.16 -10.01 -0.13
N ASP A 238 7.47 -9.80 -0.23
CA ASP A 238 8.34 -9.38 0.86
C ASP A 238 8.95 -7.99 0.62
N PRO A 239 8.21 -6.87 0.81
CA PRO A 239 8.79 -5.54 0.74
C PRO A 239 9.75 -5.30 1.90
N VAL A 240 10.81 -4.52 1.62
CA VAL A 240 11.74 -4.03 2.65
C VAL A 240 11.32 -2.62 3.06
N SER A 241 11.17 -2.39 4.36
CA SER A 241 10.87 -1.08 4.93
C SER A 241 12.11 -0.51 5.63
N TYR A 242 12.37 0.78 5.36
CA TYR A 242 13.38 1.57 6.04
C TYR A 242 12.68 2.60 6.91
N THR A 243 12.82 2.48 8.23
CA THR A 243 12.14 3.35 9.20
C THR A 243 13.17 4.22 9.91
N HIS A 244 12.97 5.54 9.87
CA HIS A 244 13.76 6.51 10.62
C HIS A 244 12.88 7.14 11.70
N LEU A 245 12.81 6.53 12.87
CA LEU A 245 12.21 7.16 14.04
C LEU A 245 13.19 8.18 14.60
N ARG A 246 12.80 9.45 14.61
CA ARG A 246 13.55 10.48 15.35
C ARG A 246 13.24 10.30 16.84
N ALA A 247 14.29 10.30 17.66
CA ALA A 247 14.19 10.28 19.11
C ALA A 247 13.59 11.61 19.62
#